data_312bd37be61b3d74ac3a1671c150ac10
#
_entry.id   312bd37be61b3d74ac3a1671c150ac10
#
_cell.length_a   1.000
_cell.length_b   1.000
_cell.length_c   1.000
_cell.angle_alpha   90.00
_cell.angle_beta   90.00
_cell.angle_gamma   90.00
#
_symmetry.space_group_name_H-M   'P 1'
#
loop_
_entity.id
_entity.type
_entity.pdbx_description
1 polymer ?
#
loop_
_entity_poly.entity_id
_entity_poly.type
_entity_poly.pdbx_seq_one_letter_code
_entity_poly.pdbx_strand_id
1 'polypeptide(L)'
;MVSFYGFSYLLDRKDSLERNVAELIGQKRSNEIWLKEKNLWLARKRWIEEKQPRIGSNQVPQSEFLEALVGSAKKDQLEIQEQSFGEIKSTHNYQSVAVRLKLTGSLQNMIKWLVDIQQPELFQAVTNFSLKSVNEPPTISLELEVARWYAPNA
;
A
#
# COMPACT_ATOMS: atom_id res chain seq x y z
N MET A 1 66.92 -21.58 8.29
CA MET A 1 66.20 -21.11 7.08
C MET A 1 64.89 -21.83 6.84
N VAL A 2 64.68 -23.02 7.27
CA VAL A 2 63.41 -23.77 7.05
C VAL A 2 62.25 -23.29 7.91
N SER A 3 62.52 -22.61 9.03
CA SER A 3 61.49 -22.16 9.98
C SER A 3 60.68 -20.95 9.51
N PHE A 4 61.23 -20.12 8.66
CA PHE A 4 60.55 -18.90 8.18
C PHE A 4 59.47 -19.18 7.13
N TYR A 5 59.65 -20.15 6.27
CA TYR A 5 58.66 -20.56 5.25
C TYR A 5 57.44 -21.26 5.88
N GLY A 6 57.65 -22.04 6.93
CA GLY A 6 56.56 -22.68 7.64
C GLY A 6 55.66 -21.70 8.39
N PHE A 7 56.25 -20.64 8.95
CA PHE A 7 55.48 -19.62 9.68
C PHE A 7 54.66 -18.73 8.73
N SER A 8 55.22 -18.36 7.59
CA SER A 8 54.50 -17.61 6.54
C SER A 8 53.32 -18.44 6.02
N TYR A 9 53.49 -19.71 5.75
CA TYR A 9 52.40 -20.60 5.28
C TYR A 9 51.30 -20.77 6.32
N LEU A 10 51.59 -20.80 7.60
CA LEU A 10 50.61 -20.88 8.67
C LEU A 10 49.82 -19.57 8.82
N LEU A 11 50.46 -18.42 8.65
CA LEU A 11 49.78 -17.11 8.68
C LEU A 11 48.84 -16.95 7.51
N ASP A 12 49.25 -17.27 6.29
CA ASP A 12 48.40 -17.22 5.11
C ASP A 12 47.16 -18.14 5.20
N ARG A 13 47.37 -19.31 5.83
CA ARG A 13 46.26 -20.24 6.04
C ARG A 13 45.29 -19.76 7.13
N LYS A 14 45.82 -19.11 8.16
CA LYS A 14 44.97 -18.49 9.19
C LYS A 14 44.10 -17.36 8.59
N ASP A 15 44.68 -16.46 7.81
CA ASP A 15 43.99 -15.36 7.18
C ASP A 15 42.92 -15.84 6.21
N SER A 16 43.19 -16.90 5.44
CA SER A 16 42.20 -17.49 4.54
C SER A 16 41.04 -18.14 5.28
N LEU A 17 41.28 -18.79 6.41
CA LEU A 17 40.24 -19.37 7.25
C LEU A 17 39.37 -18.27 7.91
N GLU A 18 39.97 -17.21 8.41
CA GLU A 18 39.23 -16.07 8.98
C GLU A 18 38.34 -15.40 7.96
N ARG A 19 38.81 -15.22 6.72
CA ARG A 19 37.98 -14.70 5.60
C ARG A 19 36.83 -15.64 5.28
N ASN A 20 37.06 -16.93 5.16
CA ASN A 20 36.04 -17.92 4.89
C ASN A 20 34.98 -17.96 6.00
N VAL A 21 35.36 -17.88 7.25
CA VAL A 21 34.45 -17.82 8.41
C VAL A 21 33.62 -16.54 8.38
N ALA A 22 34.25 -15.39 8.11
CA ALA A 22 33.55 -14.12 8.00
C ALA A 22 32.53 -14.13 6.84
N GLU A 23 32.88 -14.72 5.71
CA GLU A 23 31.96 -14.86 4.56
C GLU A 23 30.79 -15.79 4.88
N LEU A 24 31.01 -16.93 5.52
CA LEU A 24 29.97 -17.85 5.95
C LEU A 24 29.02 -17.22 6.98
N ILE A 25 29.53 -16.42 7.91
CA ILE A 25 28.71 -15.67 8.87
C ILE A 25 27.87 -14.63 8.13
N GLY A 26 28.44 -13.92 7.16
CA GLY A 26 27.72 -12.97 6.31
C GLY A 26 26.59 -13.63 5.51
N GLN A 27 26.85 -14.78 4.89
CA GLN A 27 25.85 -15.57 4.18
C GLN A 27 24.75 -16.08 5.10
N LYS A 28 25.10 -16.58 6.29
CA LYS A 28 24.11 -17.04 7.28
C LYS A 28 23.20 -15.91 7.71
N ARG A 29 23.74 -14.73 8.03
CA ARG A 29 22.97 -13.55 8.41
C ARG A 29 22.04 -13.08 7.28
N SER A 30 22.53 -13.05 6.05
CA SER A 30 21.74 -12.73 4.87
C SER A 30 20.58 -13.73 4.70
N ASN A 31 20.85 -15.03 4.82
CA ASN A 31 19.83 -16.06 4.69
C ASN A 31 18.76 -15.97 5.80
N GLU A 32 19.14 -15.62 7.03
CA GLU A 32 18.19 -15.41 8.12
C GLU A 32 17.28 -14.22 7.87
N ILE A 33 17.80 -13.12 7.31
CA ILE A 33 17.01 -11.96 6.89
C ILE A 33 16.03 -12.36 5.79
N TRP A 34 16.49 -13.05 4.74
CA TRP A 34 15.66 -13.55 3.65
C TRP A 34 14.55 -14.49 4.14
N LEU A 35 14.82 -15.36 5.11
CA LEU A 35 13.82 -16.25 5.69
C LEU A 35 12.75 -15.47 6.47
N LYS A 36 13.14 -14.45 7.23
CA LYS A 36 12.19 -13.58 7.94
C LYS A 36 11.33 -12.78 6.97
N GLU A 37 11.94 -12.19 5.95
CA GLU A 37 11.23 -11.46 4.91
C GLU A 37 10.28 -12.37 4.13
N LYS A 38 10.73 -13.56 3.74
CA LYS A 38 9.89 -14.55 3.06
C LYS A 38 8.63 -14.87 3.85
N ASN A 39 8.76 -15.12 5.15
CA ASN A 39 7.61 -15.42 6.01
C ASN A 39 6.65 -14.23 6.09
N LEU A 40 7.16 -13.02 6.18
CA LEU A 40 6.36 -11.80 6.16
C LEU A 40 5.62 -11.63 4.83
N TRP A 41 6.29 -11.86 3.71
CA TRP A 41 5.68 -11.80 2.37
C TRP A 41 4.62 -12.88 2.17
N LEU A 42 4.86 -14.10 2.63
CA LEU A 42 3.88 -15.18 2.57
C LEU A 42 2.65 -14.89 3.43
N ALA A 43 2.83 -14.32 4.62
CA ALA A 43 1.72 -13.91 5.47
C ALA A 43 0.90 -12.79 4.83
N ARG A 44 1.57 -11.77 4.24
CA ARG A 44 0.90 -10.69 3.49
C ARG A 44 0.15 -11.21 2.27
N LYS A 45 0.77 -12.11 1.50
CA LYS A 45 0.14 -12.72 0.33
C LYS A 45 -1.13 -13.49 0.73
N ARG A 46 -1.06 -14.32 1.77
CA ARG A 46 -2.21 -15.05 2.29
C ARG A 46 -3.32 -14.11 2.75
N TRP A 47 -2.97 -13.06 3.47
CA TRP A 47 -3.93 -12.05 3.92
C TRP A 47 -4.64 -11.38 2.74
N ILE A 48 -3.92 -11.04 1.67
CA ILE A 48 -4.51 -10.48 0.44
C ILE A 48 -5.46 -11.51 -0.19
N GLU A 49 -5.02 -12.74 -0.38
CA GLU A 49 -5.82 -13.81 -1.00
C GLU A 49 -7.12 -14.12 -0.23
N GLU A 50 -7.09 -14.03 1.10
CA GLU A 50 -8.24 -14.28 1.98
C GLU A 50 -9.18 -13.07 2.11
N LYS A 51 -8.65 -11.86 2.11
CA LYS A 51 -9.40 -10.64 2.47
C LYS A 51 -9.75 -9.77 1.26
N GLN A 52 -9.06 -9.90 0.15
CA GLN A 52 -9.33 -9.07 -1.01
C GLN A 52 -10.73 -9.33 -1.57
N PRO A 53 -11.57 -8.27 -1.70
CA PRO A 53 -12.91 -8.43 -2.20
C PRO A 53 -12.91 -8.88 -3.66
N ARG A 54 -13.93 -9.65 -4.05
CA ARG A 54 -14.16 -10.08 -5.44
C ARG A 54 -15.37 -9.36 -6.00
N ILE A 55 -15.32 -9.04 -7.28
CA ILE A 55 -16.46 -8.46 -7.98
C ILE A 55 -17.42 -9.60 -8.34
N GLY A 56 -18.67 -9.50 -7.91
CA GLY A 56 -19.74 -10.40 -8.35
C GLY A 56 -20.08 -10.17 -9.80
N SER A 57 -20.53 -11.21 -10.49
CA SER A 57 -20.84 -11.19 -11.95
C SER A 57 -21.92 -10.20 -12.38
N ASN A 58 -22.74 -9.69 -11.46
CA ASN A 58 -23.82 -8.75 -11.73
C ASN A 58 -23.65 -7.38 -11.03
N GLN A 59 -22.48 -7.10 -10.46
CA GLN A 59 -22.23 -5.86 -9.73
C GLN A 59 -21.57 -4.82 -10.64
N VAL A 60 -21.99 -3.57 -10.50
CA VAL A 60 -21.31 -2.39 -11.06
C VAL A 60 -20.52 -1.75 -9.94
N PRO A 61 -19.29 -2.20 -9.69
CA PRO A 61 -18.55 -1.89 -8.46
C PRO A 61 -18.26 -0.40 -8.32
N GLN A 62 -18.17 0.35 -9.44
CA GLN A 62 -17.95 1.79 -9.39
C GLN A 62 -19.17 2.55 -8.86
N SER A 63 -20.38 2.17 -9.27
CA SER A 63 -21.61 2.84 -8.82
C SER A 63 -21.85 2.62 -7.34
N GLU A 64 -21.75 1.38 -6.87
CA GLU A 64 -21.89 1.04 -5.45
C GLU A 64 -20.81 1.74 -4.60
N PHE A 65 -19.60 1.80 -5.11
CA PHE A 65 -18.50 2.48 -4.45
C PHE A 65 -18.71 3.97 -4.34
N LEU A 66 -19.16 4.60 -5.43
CA LEU A 66 -19.51 6.03 -5.47
C LEU A 66 -20.62 6.35 -4.48
N GLU A 67 -21.72 5.57 -4.49
CA GLU A 67 -22.86 5.76 -3.58
C GLU A 67 -22.45 5.65 -2.11
N ALA A 68 -21.59 4.69 -1.78
CA ALA A 68 -21.07 4.52 -0.42
C ALA A 68 -20.25 5.74 0.03
N LEU A 69 -19.37 6.26 -0.84
CA LEU A 69 -18.57 7.46 -0.53
C LEU A 69 -19.44 8.72 -0.41
N VAL A 70 -20.39 8.90 -1.30
CA VAL A 70 -21.36 10.01 -1.27
C VAL A 70 -22.20 9.96 0.01
N GLY A 71 -22.69 8.78 0.38
CA GLY A 71 -23.45 8.58 1.62
C GLY A 71 -22.64 8.90 2.87
N SER A 72 -21.36 8.50 2.91
CA SER A 72 -20.47 8.80 4.03
C SER A 72 -20.14 10.30 4.12
N ALA A 73 -19.89 10.95 2.98
CA ALA A 73 -19.61 12.39 2.95
C ALA A 73 -20.80 13.22 3.47
N LYS A 74 -22.02 12.85 3.10
CA LYS A 74 -23.25 13.50 3.59
C LYS A 74 -23.43 13.34 5.10
N LYS A 75 -23.07 12.18 5.67
CA LYS A 75 -23.11 11.96 7.13
C LYS A 75 -22.17 12.90 7.88
N ASP A 76 -21.03 13.21 7.29
CA ASP A 76 -20.05 14.15 7.85
C ASP A 76 -20.32 15.61 7.42
N GLN A 77 -21.51 15.92 6.94
CA GLN A 77 -21.96 17.26 6.55
C GLN A 77 -21.08 17.92 5.48
N LEU A 78 -20.60 17.11 4.55
CA LEU A 78 -19.88 17.59 3.37
C LEU A 78 -20.82 17.69 2.18
N GLU A 79 -20.71 18.80 1.44
CA GLU A 79 -21.48 19.02 0.23
C GLU A 79 -20.72 18.52 -1.00
N ILE A 80 -21.41 17.76 -1.84
CA ILE A 80 -20.84 17.21 -3.07
C ILE A 80 -21.11 18.18 -4.19
N GLN A 81 -20.04 18.73 -4.76
CA GLN A 81 -20.11 19.64 -5.89
C GLN A 81 -20.09 18.92 -7.23
N GLU A 82 -19.17 17.96 -7.34
CA GLU A 82 -18.97 17.17 -8.54
C GLU A 82 -18.65 15.72 -8.16
N GLN A 83 -19.12 14.81 -8.99
CA GLN A 83 -18.80 13.38 -8.88
C GLN A 83 -18.61 12.79 -10.27
N SER A 84 -17.62 11.94 -10.42
CA SER A 84 -17.35 11.24 -11.68
C SER A 84 -16.67 9.91 -11.45
N PHE A 85 -16.79 9.03 -12.41
CA PHE A 85 -16.03 7.79 -12.42
C PHE A 85 -14.60 8.06 -12.85
N GLY A 86 -13.66 7.45 -12.16
CA GLY A 86 -12.26 7.40 -12.52
C GLY A 86 -11.97 6.24 -13.46
N GLU A 87 -10.68 5.98 -13.65
CA GLU A 87 -10.22 4.91 -14.52
C GLU A 87 -10.41 3.54 -13.87
N ILE A 88 -10.86 2.56 -14.66
CA ILE A 88 -10.83 1.14 -14.28
C ILE A 88 -9.52 0.55 -14.79
N LYS A 89 -8.71 0.02 -13.89
CA LYS A 89 -7.46 -0.67 -14.24
C LYS A 89 -7.62 -2.15 -13.97
N SER A 90 -7.35 -2.96 -14.97
CA SER A 90 -7.34 -4.41 -14.82
C SER A 90 -5.95 -4.93 -15.14
N THR A 91 -5.36 -5.65 -14.21
CA THR A 91 -4.06 -6.30 -14.35
C THR A 91 -4.22 -7.79 -14.06
N HIS A 92 -3.16 -8.55 -14.30
CA HIS A 92 -3.15 -9.98 -13.96
C HIS A 92 -3.34 -10.24 -12.45
N ASN A 93 -2.95 -9.31 -11.60
CA ASN A 93 -2.92 -9.48 -10.15
C ASN A 93 -4.09 -8.81 -9.41
N TYR A 94 -4.72 -7.81 -10.01
CA TYR A 94 -5.83 -7.07 -9.40
C TYR A 94 -6.65 -6.31 -10.43
N GLN A 95 -7.85 -5.97 -10.04
CA GLN A 95 -8.68 -4.97 -10.70
C GLN A 95 -8.90 -3.80 -9.75
N SER A 96 -8.76 -2.58 -10.23
CA SER A 96 -9.07 -1.39 -9.43
C SER A 96 -10.12 -0.53 -10.10
N VAL A 97 -10.99 0.02 -9.30
CA VAL A 97 -11.98 1.03 -9.69
C VAL A 97 -11.69 2.31 -8.96
N ALA A 98 -11.81 3.43 -9.64
CA ALA A 98 -11.61 4.74 -9.05
C ALA A 98 -12.86 5.61 -9.23
N VAL A 99 -13.06 6.53 -8.29
CA VAL A 99 -14.09 7.57 -8.35
C VAL A 99 -13.46 8.90 -7.97
N ARG A 100 -13.93 9.96 -8.59
CA ARG A 100 -13.50 11.33 -8.31
C ARG A 100 -14.65 12.10 -7.70
N LEU A 101 -14.34 12.83 -6.66
CA LEU A 101 -15.29 13.66 -5.93
C LEU A 101 -14.70 15.04 -5.72
N LYS A 102 -15.57 16.04 -5.81
CA LYS A 102 -15.29 17.39 -5.38
C LYS A 102 -16.29 17.79 -4.31
N LEU A 103 -15.78 18.12 -3.14
CA LEU A 103 -16.54 18.34 -1.92
C LEU A 103 -16.21 19.71 -1.34
N THR A 104 -17.19 20.30 -0.67
CA THR A 104 -16.98 21.50 0.15
C THR A 104 -17.48 21.25 1.57
N GLY A 105 -16.84 21.90 2.52
CA GLY A 105 -17.21 21.78 3.92
C GLY A 105 -16.17 22.36 4.86
N SER A 106 -16.34 22.14 6.17
CA SER A 106 -15.37 22.55 7.16
C SER A 106 -14.13 21.65 7.12
N LEU A 107 -12.96 22.22 7.41
CA LEU A 107 -11.71 21.46 7.47
C LEU A 107 -11.80 20.29 8.44
N GLN A 108 -12.45 20.48 9.58
CA GLN A 108 -12.57 19.44 10.60
C GLN A 108 -13.37 18.23 10.09
N ASN A 109 -14.52 18.46 9.48
CA ASN A 109 -15.35 17.39 8.93
C ASN A 109 -14.64 16.67 7.77
N MET A 110 -13.89 17.44 6.98
CA MET A 110 -13.16 16.93 5.84
C MET A 110 -12.00 16.01 6.25
N ILE A 111 -11.23 16.41 7.26
CA ILE A 111 -10.15 15.56 7.81
C ILE A 111 -10.73 14.28 8.42
N LYS A 112 -11.80 14.40 9.21
CA LYS A 112 -12.48 13.25 9.79
C LYS A 112 -12.90 12.26 8.70
N TRP A 113 -13.61 12.75 7.69
CA TRP A 113 -14.08 11.92 6.58
C TRP A 113 -12.93 11.29 5.79
N LEU A 114 -11.84 12.05 5.52
CA LEU A 114 -10.65 11.51 4.84
C LEU A 114 -10.00 10.35 5.61
N VAL A 115 -9.98 10.41 6.93
CA VAL A 115 -9.49 9.32 7.77
C VAL A 115 -10.44 8.13 7.71
N ASP A 116 -11.74 8.38 7.78
CA ASP A 116 -12.76 7.33 7.79
C ASP A 116 -12.85 6.56 6.47
N ILE A 117 -12.57 7.20 5.33
CA ILE A 117 -12.57 6.53 4.02
C ILE A 117 -11.29 5.76 3.70
N GLN A 118 -10.20 6.02 4.42
CA GLN A 118 -8.97 5.25 4.26
C GLN A 118 -9.05 3.95 5.07
N GLN A 119 -9.61 2.92 4.46
CA GLN A 119 -9.85 1.63 5.08
C GLN A 119 -9.03 0.53 4.39
N PRO A 120 -7.83 0.24 4.87
CA PRO A 120 -6.98 -0.80 4.29
C PRO A 120 -7.66 -2.17 4.26
N GLU A 121 -8.51 -2.45 5.23
CA GLU A 121 -9.25 -3.71 5.34
C GLU A 121 -10.27 -3.90 4.22
N LEU A 122 -10.78 -2.81 3.64
CA LEU A 122 -11.66 -2.80 2.47
C LEU A 122 -10.89 -2.64 1.15
N PHE A 123 -9.57 -2.62 1.20
CA PHE A 123 -8.70 -2.37 0.03
C PHE A 123 -9.02 -1.05 -0.66
N GLN A 124 -9.26 -0.01 0.14
CA GLN A 124 -9.68 1.32 -0.30
C GLN A 124 -8.69 2.37 0.19
N ALA A 125 -8.29 3.28 -0.70
CA ALA A 125 -7.42 4.39 -0.36
C ALA A 125 -7.64 5.60 -1.27
N VAL A 126 -7.32 6.78 -0.73
CA VAL A 126 -7.21 8.02 -1.50
C VAL A 126 -5.92 7.97 -2.32
N THR A 127 -6.02 8.04 -3.62
CA THR A 127 -4.87 7.98 -4.54
C THR A 127 -4.37 9.37 -4.93
N ASN A 128 -5.24 10.35 -4.92
CA ASN A 128 -4.90 11.73 -5.21
C ASN A 128 -5.85 12.66 -4.46
N PHE A 129 -5.38 13.81 -4.00
CA PHE A 129 -6.23 14.85 -3.44
C PHE A 129 -5.61 16.24 -3.60
N SER A 130 -6.47 17.24 -3.66
CA SER A 130 -6.10 18.66 -3.69
C SER A 130 -7.06 19.44 -2.78
N LEU A 131 -6.53 20.20 -1.87
CA LEU A 131 -7.23 21.04 -0.92
C LEU A 131 -7.05 22.50 -1.32
N LYS A 132 -8.16 23.25 -1.42
CA LYS A 132 -8.16 24.69 -1.72
C LYS A 132 -9.05 25.41 -0.73
N SER A 133 -8.58 26.54 -0.23
CA SER A 133 -9.45 27.44 0.52
C SER A 133 -10.43 28.14 -0.43
N VAL A 134 -11.70 28.18 -0.05
CA VAL A 134 -12.71 28.97 -0.77
C VAL A 134 -12.78 30.36 -0.14
N ASN A 135 -13.23 31.36 -0.92
CA ASN A 135 -13.17 32.79 -0.59
C ASN A 135 -13.78 33.18 0.77
N GLU A 136 -14.60 32.35 1.39
CA GLU A 136 -15.17 32.56 2.72
C GLU A 136 -14.71 31.47 3.70
N PRO A 137 -13.69 31.73 4.51
CA PRO A 137 -13.31 30.84 5.62
C PRO A 137 -14.51 30.69 6.61
N PRO A 138 -14.77 29.47 7.15
CA PRO A 138 -13.90 28.29 7.21
C PRO A 138 -14.15 27.21 6.13
N THR A 139 -14.69 27.55 4.99
CA THR A 139 -15.06 26.58 3.95
C THR A 139 -13.85 26.20 3.08
N ILE A 140 -13.68 24.91 2.87
CA ILE A 140 -12.61 24.34 2.07
C ILE A 140 -13.23 23.51 0.94
N SER A 141 -12.61 23.56 -0.23
CA SER A 141 -12.90 22.68 -1.36
C SER A 141 -11.84 21.57 -1.43
N LEU A 142 -12.30 20.36 -1.49
CA LEU A 142 -11.49 19.15 -1.64
C LEU A 142 -11.84 18.47 -2.96
N GLU A 143 -10.86 18.31 -3.80
CA GLU A 143 -10.91 17.43 -4.96
C GLU A 143 -10.10 16.19 -4.66
N LEU A 144 -10.67 15.00 -4.83
CA LEU A 144 -9.97 13.76 -4.55
C LEU A 144 -10.35 12.63 -5.50
N GLU A 145 -9.44 11.70 -5.61
CA GLU A 145 -9.67 10.41 -6.25
C GLU A 145 -9.49 9.31 -5.22
N VAL A 146 -10.48 8.45 -5.11
CA VAL A 146 -10.46 7.28 -4.24
C VAL A 146 -10.50 6.04 -5.10
N ALA A 147 -9.62 5.10 -4.85
CA ALA A 147 -9.59 3.82 -5.53
C ALA A 147 -9.87 2.67 -4.57
N ARG A 148 -10.46 1.62 -5.10
CA ARG A 148 -10.68 0.35 -4.41
C ARG A 148 -10.18 -0.79 -5.27
N TRP A 149 -9.45 -1.71 -4.64
CA TRP A 149 -8.82 -2.85 -5.31
C TRP A 149 -9.59 -4.13 -5.04
N TYR A 150 -9.76 -4.90 -6.08
CA TYR A 150 -10.45 -6.20 -6.08
C TYR A 150 -9.52 -7.30 -6.58
N ALA A 151 -9.82 -8.53 -6.20
CA ALA A 151 -9.15 -9.69 -6.78
C ALA A 151 -9.39 -9.73 -8.29
N PRO A 152 -8.43 -10.23 -9.08
CA PRO A 152 -8.60 -10.36 -10.52
C PRO A 152 -9.77 -11.29 -10.83
N ASN A 153 -10.45 -11.01 -11.92
CA ASN A 153 -11.45 -11.94 -12.44
C ASN A 153 -10.71 -13.20 -12.93
N ALA A 154 -11.12 -14.33 -12.42
CA ALA A 154 -10.59 -15.62 -12.85
C ALA A 154 -10.98 -15.93 -14.29
#